data_2d8271bda12a41399105b9d658cbbe97
#
_entry.id   2d8271bda12a41399105b9d658cbbe97
#
_cell.length_a   1.000
_cell.length_b   1.000
_cell.length_c   1.000
_cell.angle_alpha   90.00
_cell.angle_beta   90.00
_cell.angle_gamma   90.00
#
_symmetry.space_group_name_H-M   'P 1'
#
loop_
_entity.id
_entity.type
_entity.pdbx_description
1 polymer ?
#
loop_
_entity_poly.entity_id
_entity_poly.type
_entity_poly.pdbx_seq_one_letter_code
_entity_poly.pdbx_strand_id
1 'polypeptide(L)'
;RLFEQEVPEIYDGLITIKRIARIPGERAKVAVESYDERIDPVGACVGMKGSRIYTIVKELRNENIDVVNFTANTSLMIQRSLSPAKVSSIVIDEEKKTASVYLKPEEVSLAIGKGGLNIRLSKLLTGYDIDVYREIEEEDVALTEFADEIEGWIIEALKAAGCDTAKSVLELPVEEVARRADLEVEQAEQVVAILKAEFE
;
A
#
# COMPACT_ATOMS: atom_id res chain seq x y z
N ARG A 1 -4.44 13.05 28.29
CA ARG A 1 -5.49 13.78 28.99
C ARG A 1 -6.76 13.96 28.16
N LEU A 2 -6.72 14.51 26.92
CA LEU A 2 -7.93 14.67 26.10
C LEU A 2 -8.60 13.35 25.79
N PHE A 3 -7.83 12.32 25.45
CA PHE A 3 -8.36 10.96 25.24
C PHE A 3 -8.99 10.36 26.51
N GLU A 4 -8.40 10.59 27.68
CA GLU A 4 -8.97 10.15 28.96
C GLU A 4 -10.30 10.83 29.28
N GLN A 5 -10.48 12.06 28.84
CA GLN A 5 -11.72 12.82 29.03
C GLN A 5 -12.84 12.35 28.11
N GLU A 6 -12.51 12.03 26.86
CA GLU A 6 -13.51 11.72 25.82
C GLU A 6 -13.75 10.20 25.65
N VAL A 7 -12.82 9.35 26.12
CA VAL A 7 -12.86 7.90 25.95
C VAL A 7 -12.89 7.24 27.34
N PRO A 8 -14.09 6.86 27.85
CA PRO A 8 -14.23 6.23 29.16
C PRO A 8 -13.38 4.97 29.32
N GLU A 9 -13.25 4.17 28.25
CA GLU A 9 -12.45 2.94 28.24
C GLU A 9 -10.95 3.19 28.47
N ILE A 10 -10.42 4.37 28.12
CA ILE A 10 -9.06 4.78 28.49
C ILE A 10 -8.99 5.22 29.94
N TYR A 11 -9.97 6.00 30.40
CA TYR A 11 -10.06 6.43 31.79
C TYR A 11 -10.14 5.23 32.77
N ASP A 12 -10.91 4.22 32.40
CA ASP A 12 -11.10 3.01 33.19
C ASP A 12 -9.92 2.00 33.07
N GLY A 13 -8.91 2.32 32.23
CA GLY A 13 -7.74 1.47 32.03
C GLY A 13 -7.97 0.24 31.15
N LEU A 14 -9.10 0.14 30.46
CA LEU A 14 -9.41 -0.95 29.53
C LEU A 14 -8.65 -0.80 28.20
N ILE A 15 -8.39 0.44 27.80
CA ILE A 15 -7.58 0.78 26.62
C ILE A 15 -6.37 1.58 27.08
N THR A 16 -5.22 1.25 26.53
CA THR A 16 -3.96 1.93 26.81
C THR A 16 -3.42 2.59 25.55
N ILE A 17 -2.99 3.86 25.66
CA ILE A 17 -2.21 4.52 24.62
C ILE A 17 -0.76 4.06 24.75
N LYS A 18 -0.27 3.35 23.75
CA LYS A 18 1.08 2.77 23.73
C LYS A 18 2.12 3.72 23.17
N ARG A 19 1.77 4.43 22.09
CA ARG A 19 2.68 5.36 21.41
C ARG A 19 1.91 6.53 20.82
N ILE A 20 2.57 7.67 20.77
CA ILE A 20 2.06 8.88 20.14
C ILE A 20 3.17 9.49 19.28
N ALA A 21 2.84 9.81 18.04
CA ALA A 21 3.63 10.66 17.17
C ALA A 21 2.80 11.89 16.81
N ARG A 22 3.36 13.07 16.95
CA ARG A 22 2.61 14.32 16.77
C ARG A 22 3.48 15.40 16.14
N ILE A 23 2.91 16.11 15.17
CA ILE A 23 3.40 17.38 14.65
C ILE A 23 2.36 18.41 15.03
N PRO A 24 2.61 19.22 16.06
CA PRO A 24 1.61 20.14 16.63
C PRO A 24 1.04 21.08 15.57
N GLY A 25 -0.28 21.23 15.55
CA GLY A 25 -0.99 22.07 14.61
C GLY A 25 -1.23 21.42 13.23
N GLU A 26 -0.70 20.24 12.97
CA GLU A 26 -0.83 19.55 11.68
C GLU A 26 -1.55 18.21 11.83
N ARG A 27 -0.88 17.22 12.42
CA ARG A 27 -1.42 15.87 12.53
C ARG A 27 -0.77 15.08 13.67
N ALA A 28 -1.49 14.10 14.19
CA ALA A 28 -0.99 13.13 15.14
C ALA A 28 -1.39 11.71 14.76
N LYS A 29 -0.57 10.74 15.16
CA LYS A 29 -0.90 9.32 15.14
C LYS A 29 -0.81 8.76 16.55
N VAL A 30 -1.82 8.00 16.94
CA VAL A 30 -1.94 7.42 18.28
C VAL A 30 -2.14 5.92 18.16
N ALA A 31 -1.21 5.15 18.74
CA ALA A 31 -1.29 3.70 18.79
C ALA A 31 -1.91 3.26 20.12
N VAL A 32 -3.03 2.54 20.04
CA VAL A 32 -3.82 2.08 21.19
C VAL A 32 -3.92 0.57 21.24
N GLU A 33 -4.05 0.02 22.44
CA GLU A 33 -4.20 -1.40 22.68
C GLU A 33 -5.28 -1.64 23.74
N SER A 34 -6.07 -2.68 23.58
CA SER A 34 -6.94 -3.21 24.63
C SER A 34 -6.45 -4.57 25.07
N TYR A 35 -6.53 -4.83 26.37
CA TYR A 35 -6.28 -6.15 26.96
C TYR A 35 -7.52 -7.05 26.95
N ASP A 36 -8.70 -6.50 26.64
CA ASP A 36 -9.94 -7.23 26.45
C ASP A 36 -10.21 -7.38 24.94
N GLU A 37 -10.15 -8.61 24.45
CA GLU A 37 -10.38 -8.94 23.03
C GLU A 37 -11.77 -8.55 22.50
N ARG A 38 -12.73 -8.33 23.40
CA ARG A 38 -14.09 -7.90 23.06
C ARG A 38 -14.19 -6.39 22.77
N ILE A 39 -13.15 -5.64 23.11
CA ILE A 39 -13.11 -4.20 22.91
C ILE A 39 -12.25 -3.89 21.67
N ASP A 40 -12.87 -3.23 20.68
CA ASP A 40 -12.14 -2.59 19.58
C ASP A 40 -11.54 -1.26 20.07
N PRO A 41 -10.22 -1.17 20.31
CA PRO A 41 -9.65 0.02 20.90
C PRO A 41 -9.67 1.22 19.94
N VAL A 42 -9.58 0.99 18.64
CA VAL A 42 -9.66 2.07 17.63
C VAL A 42 -11.09 2.57 17.54
N GLY A 43 -12.05 1.68 17.41
CA GLY A 43 -13.47 2.03 17.34
C GLY A 43 -13.94 2.80 18.59
N ALA A 44 -13.49 2.39 19.79
CA ALA A 44 -13.80 3.09 21.04
C ALA A 44 -13.22 4.49 21.09
N CYS A 45 -11.98 4.70 20.64
CA CYS A 45 -11.33 6.01 20.59
C CYS A 45 -11.95 6.93 19.54
N VAL A 46 -12.33 6.40 18.39
CA VAL A 46 -12.98 7.17 17.31
C VAL A 46 -14.41 7.54 17.68
N GLY A 47 -15.12 6.60 18.30
CA GLY A 47 -16.52 6.76 18.68
C GLY A 47 -17.48 6.66 17.48
N MET A 48 -18.78 6.60 17.79
CA MET A 48 -19.82 6.46 16.78
C MET A 48 -19.77 7.63 15.77
N LYS A 49 -19.60 7.32 14.48
CA LYS A 49 -19.43 8.32 13.40
C LYS A 49 -18.33 9.35 13.67
N GLY A 50 -17.30 8.99 14.43
CA GLY A 50 -16.19 9.86 14.75
C GLY A 50 -16.47 10.89 15.85
N SER A 51 -17.54 10.72 16.64
CA SER A 51 -17.99 11.72 17.61
C SER A 51 -16.92 12.05 18.66
N ARG A 52 -16.24 11.05 19.20
CA ARG A 52 -15.24 11.25 20.26
C ARG A 52 -13.97 11.88 19.69
N ILE A 53 -13.43 11.34 18.60
CA ILE A 53 -12.21 11.86 17.98
C ILE A 53 -12.40 13.29 17.46
N TYR A 54 -13.59 13.60 16.95
CA TYR A 54 -13.93 14.95 16.49
C TYR A 54 -13.86 16.00 17.61
N THR A 55 -14.32 15.66 18.80
CA THR A 55 -14.23 16.55 19.98
C THR A 55 -12.76 16.86 20.30
N ILE A 56 -11.90 15.83 20.30
CA ILE A 56 -10.47 15.99 20.56
C ILE A 56 -9.79 16.82 19.45
N VAL A 57 -10.10 16.55 18.19
CA VAL A 57 -9.58 17.32 17.04
C VAL A 57 -9.96 18.81 17.14
N LYS A 58 -11.20 19.10 17.51
CA LYS A 58 -11.65 20.49 17.73
C LYS A 58 -10.88 21.19 18.84
N GLU A 59 -10.69 20.52 19.97
CA GLU A 59 -9.95 21.08 21.11
C GLU A 59 -8.49 21.38 20.72
N LEU A 60 -7.92 20.60 19.82
CA LEU A 60 -6.59 20.80 19.25
C LEU A 60 -6.56 21.73 18.01
N ARG A 61 -7.58 22.57 17.83
CA ARG A 61 -7.67 23.55 16.73
C ARG A 61 -7.59 22.91 15.33
N ASN A 62 -8.35 21.83 15.14
CA ASN A 62 -8.43 21.05 13.90
C ASN A 62 -7.13 20.30 13.53
N GLU A 63 -6.33 19.91 14.51
CA GLU A 63 -5.24 18.95 14.31
C GLU A 63 -5.82 17.55 14.07
N ASN A 64 -5.57 16.97 12.89
CA ASN A 64 -6.07 15.67 12.54
C ASN A 64 -5.39 14.57 13.37
N ILE A 65 -6.16 13.56 13.78
CA ILE A 65 -5.66 12.45 14.59
C ILE A 65 -6.01 11.13 13.92
N ASP A 66 -4.99 10.31 13.64
CA ASP A 66 -5.15 8.94 13.22
C ASP A 66 -4.96 8.02 14.42
N VAL A 67 -5.93 7.15 14.67
CA VAL A 67 -5.84 6.12 15.71
C VAL A 67 -5.57 4.78 15.05
N VAL A 68 -4.55 4.06 15.51
CA VAL A 68 -4.17 2.76 14.98
C VAL A 68 -4.04 1.72 16.08
N ASN A 69 -4.32 0.45 15.78
CA ASN A 69 -4.10 -0.64 16.71
C ASN A 69 -2.61 -0.88 16.91
N PHE A 70 -2.16 -0.83 18.16
CA PHE A 70 -0.81 -1.22 18.54
C PHE A 70 -0.59 -2.73 18.35
N THR A 71 0.62 -3.09 17.98
CA THR A 71 1.10 -4.47 17.99
C THR A 71 2.61 -4.48 18.24
N ALA A 72 3.10 -5.53 18.89
CA ALA A 72 4.53 -5.76 19.08
C ALA A 72 5.22 -6.27 17.80
N ASN A 73 4.45 -6.79 16.83
CA ASN A 73 4.97 -7.17 15.52
C ASN A 73 5.35 -5.92 14.72
N THR A 74 6.63 -5.75 14.46
CA THR A 74 7.19 -4.55 13.81
C THR A 74 6.63 -4.34 12.41
N SER A 75 6.57 -5.39 11.59
CA SER A 75 6.05 -5.32 10.22
C SER A 75 4.59 -4.87 10.21
N LEU A 76 3.76 -5.50 11.04
CA LEU A 76 2.34 -5.15 11.15
C LEU A 76 2.15 -3.74 11.75
N MET A 77 3.01 -3.32 12.67
CA MET A 77 2.94 -1.95 13.23
C MET A 77 3.28 -0.89 12.18
N ILE A 78 4.30 -1.13 11.35
CA ILE A 78 4.65 -0.26 10.23
C ILE A 78 3.50 -0.20 9.23
N GLN A 79 2.94 -1.34 8.84
CA GLN A 79 1.79 -1.41 7.93
C GLN A 79 0.59 -0.60 8.45
N ARG A 80 0.22 -0.79 9.72
CA ARG A 80 -0.88 -0.05 10.35
C ARG A 80 -0.61 1.44 10.44
N SER A 81 0.63 1.83 10.71
CA SER A 81 1.02 3.23 10.83
C SER A 81 0.93 4.00 9.50
N LEU A 82 1.09 3.32 8.37
CA LEU A 82 1.00 3.90 7.03
C LEU A 82 -0.44 4.03 6.50
N SER A 83 -1.43 3.55 7.26
CA SER A 83 -2.84 3.74 6.89
C SER A 83 -3.12 5.20 6.48
N PRO A 84 -3.93 5.47 5.44
CA PRO A 84 -4.81 4.52 4.74
C PRO A 84 -4.14 3.72 3.60
N ALA A 85 -2.84 3.89 3.35
CA ALA A 85 -2.14 3.18 2.29
C ALA A 85 -2.11 1.66 2.54
N LYS A 86 -2.30 0.90 1.48
CA LYS A 86 -2.20 -0.57 1.50
C LYS A 86 -0.80 -0.97 1.11
N VAL A 87 -0.13 -1.65 2.02
CA VAL A 87 1.24 -2.13 1.85
C VAL A 87 1.23 -3.53 1.25
N SER A 88 1.99 -3.76 0.20
CA SER A 88 2.13 -5.08 -0.44
C SER A 88 3.14 -5.95 0.31
N SER A 89 4.34 -5.42 0.57
CA SER A 89 5.38 -6.13 1.30
C SER A 89 6.28 -5.17 2.09
N ILE A 90 6.93 -5.71 3.13
CA ILE A 90 7.86 -4.96 3.97
C ILE A 90 9.11 -5.80 4.21
N VAL A 91 10.27 -5.21 4.00
CA VAL A 91 11.57 -5.78 4.38
C VAL A 91 12.15 -4.95 5.52
N ILE A 92 12.47 -5.59 6.63
CA ILE A 92 12.94 -4.93 7.86
C ILE A 92 14.39 -5.30 8.13
N ASP A 93 15.21 -4.30 8.40
CA ASP A 93 16.54 -4.42 9.00
C ASP A 93 16.45 -3.95 10.47
N GLU A 94 16.40 -4.91 11.38
CA GLU A 94 16.25 -4.62 12.81
C GLU A 94 17.50 -3.99 13.43
N GLU A 95 18.69 -4.28 12.88
CA GLU A 95 19.95 -3.73 13.38
C GLU A 95 20.06 -2.24 13.05
N LYS A 96 19.72 -1.88 11.82
CA LYS A 96 19.74 -0.49 11.34
C LYS A 96 18.48 0.29 11.67
N LYS A 97 17.43 -0.38 12.14
CA LYS A 97 16.10 0.22 12.34
C LYS A 97 15.56 0.88 11.06
N THR A 98 15.72 0.20 9.93
CA THR A 98 15.19 0.62 8.64
C THR A 98 14.13 -0.35 8.14
N ALA A 99 13.17 0.16 7.36
CA ALA A 99 12.14 -0.64 6.73
C ALA A 99 11.93 -0.18 5.29
N SER A 100 12.08 -1.09 4.35
CA SER A 100 11.73 -0.88 2.95
C SER A 100 10.31 -1.37 2.72
N VAL A 101 9.43 -0.47 2.33
CA VAL A 101 8.00 -0.72 2.16
C VAL A 101 7.64 -0.63 0.69
N TYR A 102 7.10 -1.71 0.16
CA TYR A 102 6.70 -1.82 -1.25
C TYR A 102 5.18 -1.68 -1.37
N LEU A 103 4.74 -0.80 -2.24
CA LEU A 103 3.33 -0.49 -2.47
C LEU A 103 3.03 -0.37 -3.96
N LYS A 104 1.79 -0.64 -4.32
CA LYS A 104 1.32 -0.33 -5.66
C LYS A 104 1.48 1.16 -5.97
N PRO A 105 1.70 1.55 -7.24
CA PRO A 105 1.92 2.95 -7.62
C PRO A 105 0.86 3.92 -7.09
N GLU A 106 -0.41 3.53 -7.08
CA GLU A 106 -1.53 4.33 -6.60
C GLU A 106 -1.53 4.54 -5.08
N GLU A 107 -0.90 3.64 -4.31
CA GLU A 107 -0.84 3.69 -2.85
C GLU A 107 0.33 4.55 -2.32
N VAL A 108 1.35 4.78 -3.15
CA VAL A 108 2.57 5.51 -2.75
C VAL A 108 2.26 6.92 -2.25
N SER A 109 1.40 7.64 -2.96
CA SER A 109 0.99 9.00 -2.55
C SER A 109 0.25 9.03 -1.22
N LEU A 110 -0.54 7.99 -0.92
CA LEU A 110 -1.24 7.84 0.35
C LEU A 110 -0.27 7.53 1.49
N ALA A 111 0.73 6.68 1.24
CA ALA A 111 1.76 6.34 2.23
C ALA A 111 2.60 7.56 2.63
N ILE A 112 2.99 8.37 1.66
CA ILE A 112 3.73 9.61 1.89
C ILE A 112 2.84 10.65 2.58
N GLY A 113 1.62 10.83 2.07
CA GLY A 113 0.67 11.82 2.55
C GLY A 113 1.00 13.25 2.13
N LYS A 114 0.07 14.18 2.36
CA LYS A 114 0.27 15.59 2.04
C LYS A 114 1.47 16.15 2.80
N GLY A 115 2.41 16.74 2.07
CA GLY A 115 3.62 17.30 2.66
C GLY A 115 4.53 16.29 3.37
N GLY A 116 4.38 14.98 3.07
CA GLY A 116 5.14 13.91 3.72
C GLY A 116 4.73 13.63 5.17
N LEU A 117 3.60 14.16 5.63
CA LEU A 117 3.16 14.04 7.04
C LEU A 117 2.87 12.60 7.45
N ASN A 118 2.27 11.80 6.56
CA ASN A 118 1.90 10.43 6.91
C ASN A 118 3.14 9.57 7.19
N ILE A 119 4.10 9.55 6.26
CA ILE A 119 5.34 8.78 6.42
C ILE A 119 6.19 9.30 7.58
N ARG A 120 6.28 10.61 7.75
CA ARG A 120 7.04 11.23 8.85
C ARG A 120 6.49 10.84 10.22
N LEU A 121 5.17 10.86 10.39
CA LEU A 121 4.51 10.42 11.62
C LEU A 121 4.66 8.92 11.84
N SER A 122 4.62 8.11 10.76
CA SER A 122 4.85 6.66 10.85
C SER A 122 6.26 6.34 11.31
N LYS A 123 7.28 7.05 10.81
CA LYS A 123 8.68 6.94 11.28
C LYS A 123 8.78 7.25 12.77
N LEU A 124 8.17 8.34 13.23
CA LEU A 124 8.16 8.74 14.64
C LEU A 124 7.41 7.73 15.53
N LEU A 125 6.28 7.21 15.06
CA LEU A 125 5.45 6.28 15.83
C LEU A 125 6.12 4.92 16.00
N THR A 126 6.75 4.40 14.93
CA THR A 126 7.35 3.07 14.91
C THR A 126 8.79 3.05 15.42
N GLY A 127 9.51 4.16 15.28
CA GLY A 127 10.94 4.25 15.56
C GLY A 127 11.82 3.65 14.47
N TYR A 128 11.26 3.39 13.29
CA TYR A 128 11.98 2.90 12.12
C TYR A 128 12.10 3.99 11.06
N ASP A 129 13.22 4.03 10.38
CA ASP A 129 13.35 4.82 9.16
C ASP A 129 12.67 4.06 8.02
N ILE A 130 11.62 4.62 7.46
CA ILE A 130 10.76 3.96 6.48
C ILE A 130 11.03 4.56 5.11
N ASP A 131 11.46 3.72 4.17
CA ASP A 131 11.60 4.04 2.77
C ASP A 131 10.49 3.39 1.96
N VAL A 132 9.86 4.20 1.10
CA VAL A 132 8.73 3.77 0.28
C VAL A 132 9.19 3.53 -1.14
N TYR A 133 8.94 2.32 -1.64
CA TYR A 133 9.23 1.91 -3.01
C TYR A 133 7.94 1.55 -3.73
N ARG A 134 7.91 1.83 -5.02
CA ARG A 134 6.88 1.29 -5.88
C ARG A 134 7.10 -0.21 -6.02
N GLU A 135 6.05 -0.98 -5.86
CA GLU A 135 6.04 -2.37 -6.29
C GLU A 135 6.30 -2.36 -7.80
N ILE A 136 7.41 -2.97 -8.21
CA ILE A 136 7.62 -3.24 -9.61
C ILE A 136 6.60 -4.34 -9.91
N GLU A 137 5.55 -4.02 -10.62
CA GLU A 137 4.75 -5.06 -11.26
C GLU A 137 5.73 -5.94 -12.00
N GLU A 138 5.61 -7.26 -11.88
CA GLU A 138 6.44 -8.26 -12.55
C GLU A 138 6.86 -7.72 -13.90
N GLU A 139 8.16 -7.63 -14.12
CA GLU A 139 8.74 -6.88 -15.24
C GLU A 139 8.01 -7.28 -16.52
N ASP A 140 7.34 -6.29 -17.12
CA ASP A 140 6.71 -6.48 -18.41
C ASP A 140 7.83 -6.81 -19.40
N VAL A 141 7.88 -8.05 -19.85
CA VAL A 141 8.97 -8.56 -20.66
C VAL A 141 8.80 -8.03 -22.08
N ALA A 142 9.85 -7.41 -22.60
CA ALA A 142 9.84 -6.92 -23.98
C ALA A 142 9.69 -8.12 -24.95
N LEU A 143 8.84 -7.98 -25.98
CA LEU A 143 8.63 -9.04 -26.98
C LEU A 143 9.93 -9.49 -27.66
N THR A 144 10.95 -8.67 -27.67
CA THR A 144 12.28 -9.00 -28.20
C THR A 144 12.99 -10.11 -27.43
N GLU A 145 12.65 -10.35 -26.17
CA GLU A 145 13.21 -11.42 -25.36
C GLU A 145 12.69 -12.79 -25.77
N PHE A 146 11.56 -12.84 -26.47
CA PHE A 146 10.98 -14.06 -27.02
C PHE A 146 11.40 -14.35 -28.46
N ALA A 147 12.47 -13.71 -28.95
CA ALA A 147 12.94 -13.89 -30.33
C ALA A 147 13.39 -15.33 -30.66
N ASP A 148 13.67 -16.15 -29.65
CA ASP A 148 13.99 -17.55 -29.78
C ASP A 148 12.76 -18.48 -29.93
N GLU A 149 11.58 -17.98 -29.50
CA GLU A 149 10.33 -18.74 -29.45
C GLU A 149 9.27 -18.20 -30.42
N ILE A 150 9.30 -16.90 -30.71
CA ILE A 150 8.38 -16.20 -31.62
C ILE A 150 9.15 -15.71 -32.84
N GLU A 151 8.63 -15.99 -34.02
CA GLU A 151 9.26 -15.54 -35.27
C GLU A 151 9.39 -14.01 -35.32
N GLY A 152 10.59 -13.53 -35.72
CA GLY A 152 10.93 -12.10 -35.66
C GLY A 152 9.94 -11.18 -36.42
N TRP A 153 9.37 -11.66 -37.53
CA TRP A 153 8.38 -10.88 -38.29
C TRP A 153 7.04 -10.71 -37.52
N ILE A 154 6.68 -11.69 -36.68
CA ILE A 154 5.49 -11.59 -35.79
C ILE A 154 5.75 -10.56 -34.72
N ILE A 155 6.96 -10.55 -34.12
CA ILE A 155 7.35 -9.54 -33.13
C ILE A 155 7.28 -8.13 -33.73
N GLU A 156 7.78 -7.96 -34.95
CA GLU A 156 7.73 -6.67 -35.64
C GLU A 156 6.28 -6.25 -35.97
N ALA A 157 5.43 -7.18 -36.36
CA ALA A 157 4.01 -6.93 -36.61
C ALA A 157 3.26 -6.52 -35.33
N LEU A 158 3.55 -7.18 -34.21
CA LEU A 158 2.98 -6.83 -32.90
C LEU A 158 3.44 -5.44 -32.43
N LYS A 159 4.72 -5.12 -32.57
CA LYS A 159 5.25 -3.79 -32.28
C LYS A 159 4.62 -2.71 -33.15
N ALA A 160 4.48 -2.95 -34.44
CA ALA A 160 3.79 -2.03 -35.34
C ALA A 160 2.32 -1.82 -34.96
N ALA A 161 1.69 -2.80 -34.34
CA ALA A 161 0.35 -2.75 -33.79
C ALA A 161 0.27 -2.03 -32.41
N GLY A 162 1.40 -1.58 -31.86
CA GLY A 162 1.49 -0.91 -30.57
C GLY A 162 1.60 -1.83 -29.35
N CYS A 163 1.99 -3.10 -29.58
CA CYS A 163 2.23 -4.08 -28.54
C CYS A 163 3.74 -4.35 -28.43
N ASP A 164 4.44 -3.59 -27.58
CA ASP A 164 5.89 -3.70 -27.42
C ASP A 164 6.32 -4.75 -26.36
N THR A 165 5.38 -5.17 -25.53
CA THR A 165 5.63 -6.02 -24.36
C THR A 165 4.65 -7.19 -24.28
N ALA A 166 5.02 -8.24 -23.56
CA ALA A 166 4.20 -9.43 -23.37
C ALA A 166 2.85 -9.10 -22.72
N LYS A 167 2.82 -8.24 -21.69
CA LYS A 167 1.56 -7.80 -21.05
C LYS A 167 0.66 -7.05 -22.02
N SER A 168 1.21 -6.17 -22.86
CA SER A 168 0.40 -5.41 -23.84
C SER A 168 -0.31 -6.31 -24.85
N VAL A 169 0.26 -7.48 -25.16
CA VAL A 169 -0.38 -8.52 -25.98
C VAL A 169 -1.42 -9.27 -25.16
N LEU A 170 -1.09 -9.68 -23.91
CA LEU A 170 -1.98 -10.47 -23.07
C LEU A 170 -3.22 -9.73 -22.57
N GLU A 171 -3.20 -8.40 -22.55
CA GLU A 171 -4.36 -7.55 -22.24
C GLU A 171 -5.42 -7.55 -23.34
N LEU A 172 -5.06 -7.98 -24.54
CA LEU A 172 -5.98 -8.01 -25.68
C LEU A 172 -6.58 -9.42 -25.89
N PRO A 173 -7.85 -9.52 -26.33
CA PRO A 173 -8.38 -10.78 -26.82
C PRO A 173 -7.59 -11.29 -28.04
N VAL A 174 -7.46 -12.61 -28.18
CA VAL A 174 -6.69 -13.23 -29.27
C VAL A 174 -7.11 -12.75 -30.66
N GLU A 175 -8.41 -12.59 -30.87
CA GLU A 175 -8.98 -12.09 -32.11
C GLU A 175 -8.56 -10.65 -32.42
N GLU A 176 -8.39 -9.84 -31.37
CA GLU A 176 -7.95 -8.45 -31.50
C GLU A 176 -6.45 -8.39 -31.79
N VAL A 177 -5.65 -9.26 -31.19
CA VAL A 177 -4.21 -9.43 -31.48
C VAL A 177 -4.03 -9.82 -32.94
N ALA A 178 -4.75 -10.85 -33.40
CA ALA A 178 -4.72 -11.32 -34.79
C ALA A 178 -5.05 -10.18 -35.76
N ARG A 179 -6.12 -9.44 -35.49
CA ARG A 179 -6.58 -8.35 -36.36
C ARG A 179 -5.60 -7.17 -36.42
N ARG A 180 -5.02 -6.76 -35.29
CA ARG A 180 -4.12 -5.59 -35.23
C ARG A 180 -2.76 -5.87 -35.84
N ALA A 181 -2.23 -7.06 -35.63
CA ALA A 181 -0.93 -7.45 -36.13
C ALA A 181 -0.98 -8.13 -37.52
N ASP A 182 -2.18 -8.22 -38.13
CA ASP A 182 -2.41 -8.90 -39.41
C ASP A 182 -1.91 -10.35 -39.43
N LEU A 183 -2.21 -11.07 -38.32
CA LEU A 183 -1.87 -12.46 -38.09
C LEU A 183 -3.09 -13.38 -38.28
N GLU A 184 -2.85 -14.63 -38.61
CA GLU A 184 -3.88 -15.66 -38.53
C GLU A 184 -4.21 -15.94 -37.04
N VAL A 185 -5.47 -16.31 -36.74
CA VAL A 185 -5.92 -16.55 -35.36
C VAL A 185 -5.07 -17.63 -34.68
N GLU A 186 -4.72 -18.68 -35.40
CA GLU A 186 -3.85 -19.77 -34.88
C GLU A 186 -2.44 -19.27 -34.49
N GLN A 187 -1.88 -18.32 -35.23
CA GLN A 187 -0.60 -17.68 -34.90
C GLN A 187 -0.70 -16.81 -33.65
N ALA A 188 -1.78 -16.03 -33.54
CA ALA A 188 -2.03 -15.21 -32.35
C ALA A 188 -2.26 -16.09 -31.10
N GLU A 189 -2.95 -17.22 -31.22
CA GLU A 189 -3.11 -18.20 -30.14
C GLU A 189 -1.77 -18.78 -29.67
N GLN A 190 -0.88 -19.14 -30.60
CA GLN A 190 0.46 -19.64 -30.28
C GLN A 190 1.29 -18.59 -29.56
N VAL A 191 1.29 -17.35 -30.04
CA VAL A 191 1.98 -16.24 -29.38
C VAL A 191 1.47 -16.03 -27.96
N VAL A 192 0.16 -15.95 -27.78
CA VAL A 192 -0.46 -15.76 -26.45
C VAL A 192 -0.13 -16.93 -25.53
N ALA A 193 -0.06 -18.17 -26.04
CA ALA A 193 0.31 -19.33 -25.24
C ALA A 193 1.79 -19.28 -24.77
N ILE A 194 2.71 -18.89 -25.67
CA ILE A 194 4.13 -18.70 -25.33
C ILE A 194 4.28 -17.61 -24.25
N LEU A 195 3.64 -16.45 -24.46
CA LEU A 195 3.74 -15.35 -23.52
C LEU A 195 3.12 -15.66 -22.15
N LYS A 196 2.04 -16.43 -22.09
CA LYS A 196 1.44 -16.89 -20.83
C LYS A 196 2.34 -17.82 -20.03
N ALA A 197 3.07 -18.69 -20.71
CA ALA A 197 3.95 -19.66 -20.06
C ALA A 197 5.10 -19.01 -19.28
N GLU A 198 5.47 -17.76 -19.62
CA GLU A 198 6.51 -17.00 -18.90
C GLU A 198 5.99 -16.42 -17.58
N PHE A 199 4.68 -16.23 -17.44
CA PHE A 199 4.06 -15.65 -16.24
C PHE A 199 3.36 -16.68 -15.34
N GLU A 200 3.41 -17.97 -15.66
CA GLU A 200 2.94 -19.09 -14.81
C GLU A 200 4.08 -19.65 -13.94
#